data_eb431d58fca1181652cd34d1c05d9096
#
_entry.id   eb431d58fca1181652cd34d1c05d9096
#
_cell.length_a   1.000
_cell.length_b   1.000
_cell.length_c   1.000
_cell.angle_alpha   90.00
_cell.angle_beta   90.00
_cell.angle_gamma   90.00
#
_symmetry.space_group_name_H-M   'P 1'
#
loop_
_entity.id
_entity.type
_entity.pdbx_description
1 polymer ?
#
loop_
_entity_poly.entity_id
_entity_poly.type
_entity_poly.pdbx_seq_one_letter_code
_entity_poly.pdbx_strand_id
1 'polypeptide(L)'
;RELGEHLMPLGMLVTLDSIFNRVIQNWKKGKTTWIFADEFYLLFRYQYSADFFYRLYKRIRKYQGFVTGLTQNVEELLKSDTARLMLANSEFLILLNQATTDRDELASLLNISENQLSYITNVGAGKGLIRCSGNLVPFENSFPKNTKLYRLMTTKPGEC
;
A
#
# COMPACT_ATOMS: atom_id res chain seq x y z
N ARG A 1 -2.81 3.58 -19.87
CA ARG A 1 -2.50 2.64 -20.98
C ARG A 1 -2.36 3.33 -22.35
N GLU A 2 -2.77 4.58 -22.49
CA GLU A 2 -2.74 5.31 -23.76
C GLU A 2 -1.40 5.95 -24.11
N LEU A 3 -0.49 6.12 -23.17
CA LEU A 3 0.79 6.84 -23.36
C LEU A 3 1.91 6.02 -24.00
N GLY A 4 1.73 4.74 -24.25
CA GLY A 4 2.79 3.84 -24.74
C GLY A 4 3.91 3.63 -23.70
N GLU A 5 4.62 2.51 -23.79
CA GLU A 5 5.63 2.12 -22.79
C GLU A 5 6.77 3.15 -22.65
N HIS A 6 7.15 3.83 -23.74
CA HIS A 6 8.24 4.82 -23.74
C HIS A 6 7.90 6.13 -23.01
N LEU A 7 6.63 6.53 -22.99
CA LEU A 7 6.18 7.76 -22.33
C LEU A 7 5.64 7.53 -20.91
N MET A 8 5.40 6.28 -20.53
CA MET A 8 4.90 5.93 -19.20
C MET A 8 5.77 6.50 -18.07
N PRO A 9 7.12 6.42 -18.14
CA PRO A 9 7.99 7.00 -17.14
C PRO A 9 7.78 8.51 -16.96
N LEU A 10 7.72 9.25 -18.05
CA LEU A 10 7.52 10.68 -18.01
C LEU A 10 6.14 11.06 -17.45
N GLY A 11 5.09 10.34 -17.90
CA GLY A 11 3.74 10.52 -17.39
C GLY A 11 3.64 10.26 -15.88
N MET A 12 4.36 9.26 -15.40
CA MET A 12 4.42 8.92 -13.97
C MET A 12 5.10 10.04 -13.17
N LEU A 13 6.24 10.58 -13.63
CA LEU A 13 6.92 11.70 -12.97
C LEU A 13 6.04 12.94 -12.91
N VAL A 14 5.42 13.34 -14.02
CA VAL A 14 4.53 14.50 -14.08
C VAL A 14 3.33 14.32 -13.12
N THR A 15 2.78 13.13 -13.07
CA THR A 15 1.67 12.81 -12.17
C THR A 15 2.09 12.92 -10.70
N LEU A 16 3.21 12.32 -10.34
CA LEU A 16 3.74 12.35 -8.97
C LEU A 16 4.09 13.78 -8.53
N ASP A 17 4.70 14.58 -9.41
CA ASP A 17 5.00 15.98 -9.13
C ASP A 17 3.71 16.81 -8.95
N SER A 18 2.73 16.60 -9.80
CA SER A 18 1.40 17.24 -9.68
C SER A 18 0.71 16.90 -8.35
N ILE A 19 0.77 15.63 -7.93
CA ILE A 19 0.25 15.18 -6.64
C ILE A 19 0.95 15.90 -5.50
N PHE A 20 2.29 15.95 -5.52
CA PHE A 20 3.05 16.60 -4.46
C PHE A 20 2.79 18.11 -4.39
N ASN A 21 2.69 18.78 -5.53
CA ASN A 21 2.30 20.19 -5.59
C ASN A 21 0.89 20.42 -5.00
N ARG A 22 -0.05 19.50 -5.24
CA ARG A 22 -1.38 19.57 -4.64
C ARG A 22 -1.33 19.42 -3.12
N VAL A 23 -0.51 18.51 -2.61
CA VAL A 23 -0.29 18.35 -1.15
C VAL A 23 0.20 19.66 -0.54
N ILE A 24 1.20 20.31 -1.14
CA ILE A 24 1.73 21.58 -0.65
C ILE A 24 0.66 22.69 -0.68
N GLN A 25 -0.11 22.78 -1.76
CA GLN A 25 -1.20 23.77 -1.87
C GLN A 25 -2.28 23.54 -0.80
N ASN A 26 -2.65 22.29 -0.54
CA ASN A 26 -3.62 21.96 0.50
C ASN A 26 -3.09 22.31 1.89
N TRP A 27 -1.83 21.96 2.17
CA TRP A 27 -1.18 22.31 3.43
C TRP A 27 -1.16 23.82 3.70
N LYS A 28 -0.83 24.64 2.69
CA LYS A 28 -0.90 26.12 2.80
C LYS A 28 -2.30 26.64 3.13
N LYS A 29 -3.34 25.86 2.83
CA LYS A 29 -4.75 26.15 3.14
C LYS A 29 -5.23 25.48 4.43
N GLY A 30 -4.33 24.90 5.24
CA GLY A 30 -4.66 24.17 6.45
C GLY A 30 -5.40 22.84 6.23
N LYS A 31 -5.32 22.25 5.01
CA LYS A 31 -6.04 21.03 4.66
C LYS A 31 -5.10 19.82 4.69
N THR A 32 -5.55 18.74 5.30
CA THR A 32 -4.91 17.42 5.24
C THR A 32 -5.13 16.77 3.88
N THR A 33 -4.14 16.04 3.38
CA THR A 33 -4.23 15.30 2.11
C THR A 33 -3.97 13.82 2.35
N TRP A 34 -4.87 12.98 1.83
CA TRP A 34 -4.73 11.53 1.81
C TRP A 34 -4.47 11.07 0.37
N ILE A 35 -3.43 10.28 0.17
CA ILE A 35 -3.06 9.67 -1.12
C ILE A 35 -3.23 8.17 -0.98
N PHE A 36 -4.02 7.58 -1.87
CA PHE A 36 -4.15 6.14 -2.02
C PHE A 36 -3.51 5.74 -3.34
N ALA A 37 -2.47 4.92 -3.29
CA ALA A 37 -1.78 4.40 -4.46
C ALA A 37 -2.14 2.93 -4.61
N ASP A 38 -3.03 2.64 -5.55
CA ASP A 38 -3.36 1.26 -5.93
C ASP A 38 -2.30 0.70 -6.88
N GLU A 39 -2.09 -0.61 -6.82
CA GLU A 39 -1.00 -1.31 -7.51
C GLU A 39 0.36 -0.63 -7.30
N PHE A 40 0.60 -0.30 -6.06
CA PHE A 40 1.74 0.45 -5.55
C PHE A 40 3.10 -0.07 -6.05
N TYR A 41 3.25 -1.38 -6.27
CA TYR A 41 4.47 -1.99 -6.78
C TYR A 41 4.90 -1.41 -8.15
N LEU A 42 3.98 -0.91 -8.96
CA LEU A 42 4.29 -0.33 -10.27
C LEU A 42 5.21 0.89 -10.17
N LEU A 43 5.17 1.62 -9.04
CA LEU A 43 6.03 2.78 -8.81
C LEU A 43 7.49 2.40 -8.64
N PHE A 44 7.78 1.14 -8.33
CA PHE A 44 9.13 0.63 -8.10
C PHE A 44 9.77 -0.06 -9.32
N ARG A 45 9.04 -0.16 -10.42
CA ARG A 45 9.59 -0.70 -11.68
C ARG A 45 10.71 0.15 -12.27
N TYR A 46 10.70 1.45 -11.99
CA TYR A 46 11.72 2.39 -12.47
C TYR A 46 12.37 3.10 -11.30
N GLN A 47 13.70 3.13 -11.28
CA GLN A 47 14.46 3.70 -10.17
C GLN A 47 14.07 5.15 -9.87
N TYR A 48 13.87 5.98 -10.89
CA TYR A 48 13.49 7.38 -10.71
C TYR A 48 12.11 7.56 -10.04
N SER A 49 11.12 6.72 -10.37
CA SER A 49 9.81 6.79 -9.70
C SER A 49 9.88 6.26 -8.26
N ALA A 50 10.66 5.21 -8.02
CA ALA A 50 10.93 4.71 -6.69
C ALA A 50 11.60 5.78 -5.81
N ASP A 51 12.64 6.45 -6.31
CA ASP A 51 13.34 7.52 -5.59
C ASP A 51 12.45 8.73 -5.34
N PHE A 52 11.66 9.12 -6.33
CA PHE A 52 10.70 10.21 -6.17
C PHE A 52 9.69 9.89 -5.09
N PHE A 53 9.08 8.69 -5.17
CA PHE A 53 8.06 8.28 -4.23
C PHE A 53 8.61 8.11 -2.81
N TYR A 54 9.82 7.59 -2.66
CA TYR A 54 10.50 7.49 -1.38
C TYR A 54 10.75 8.86 -0.73
N ARG A 55 11.17 9.85 -1.54
CA ARG A 55 11.33 11.24 -1.07
C ARG A 55 10.00 11.85 -0.65
N LEU A 56 8.94 11.62 -1.42
CA LEU A 56 7.58 12.04 -1.08
C LEU A 56 7.13 11.39 0.23
N TYR A 57 7.28 10.08 0.36
CA TYR A 57 6.93 9.30 1.54
C TYR A 57 7.59 9.85 2.80
N LYS A 58 8.87 10.16 2.76
CA LYS A 58 9.62 10.74 3.90
C LYS A 58 9.17 12.16 4.26
N ARG A 59 8.75 12.95 3.29
CA ARG A 59 8.46 14.38 3.47
C ARG A 59 7.00 14.69 3.71
N ILE A 60 6.09 13.84 3.25
CA ILE A 60 4.67 14.14 3.19
C ILE A 60 4.06 14.47 4.57
N ARG A 61 4.57 13.84 5.63
CA ARG A 61 4.14 14.13 7.00
C ARG A 61 4.31 15.60 7.39
N LYS A 62 5.36 16.27 6.89
CA LYS A 62 5.61 17.70 7.15
C LYS A 62 4.53 18.59 6.56
N TYR A 63 3.81 18.08 5.56
CA TYR A 63 2.74 18.78 4.87
C TYR A 63 1.35 18.26 5.25
N GLN A 64 1.23 17.63 6.43
CA GLN A 64 -0.02 17.02 6.91
C GLN A 64 -0.63 16.05 5.87
N GLY A 65 0.23 15.32 5.18
CA GLY A 65 -0.18 14.34 4.19
C GLY A 65 0.01 12.91 4.70
N PHE A 66 -0.83 12.01 4.21
CA PHE A 66 -0.76 10.58 4.46
C PHE A 66 -0.72 9.83 3.13
N VAL A 67 0.07 8.77 3.06
CA VAL A 67 0.17 7.90 1.90
C VAL A 67 -0.17 6.48 2.31
N THR A 68 -1.09 5.88 1.57
CA THR A 68 -1.43 4.46 1.68
C THR A 68 -1.14 3.77 0.36
N GLY A 69 -0.21 2.85 0.35
CA GLY A 69 0.05 1.96 -0.78
C GLY A 69 -0.76 0.67 -0.65
N LEU A 70 -1.44 0.28 -1.72
CA LEU A 70 -2.15 -1.00 -1.82
C LEU A 70 -1.49 -1.84 -2.92
N THR A 71 -1.31 -3.13 -2.68
CA THR A 71 -0.79 -4.06 -3.68
C THR A 71 -1.28 -5.47 -3.42
N GLN A 72 -1.49 -6.22 -4.49
CA GLN A 72 -1.71 -7.65 -4.45
C GLN A 72 -0.44 -8.42 -4.85
N ASN A 73 0.53 -7.73 -5.44
CA ASN A 73 1.77 -8.34 -5.94
C ASN A 73 2.94 -7.99 -5.02
N VAL A 74 3.08 -8.77 -3.97
CA VAL A 74 4.11 -8.56 -2.95
C VAL A 74 5.48 -8.97 -3.49
N GLU A 75 5.57 -10.07 -4.25
CA GLU A 75 6.82 -10.54 -4.86
C GLU A 75 7.49 -9.43 -5.70
N GLU A 76 6.73 -8.79 -6.61
CA GLU A 76 7.26 -7.70 -7.42
C GLU A 76 7.69 -6.48 -6.58
N LEU A 77 6.94 -6.18 -5.52
CA LEU A 77 7.29 -5.10 -4.60
C LEU A 77 8.61 -5.37 -3.87
N LEU A 78 8.81 -6.60 -3.41
CA LEU A 78 10.00 -7.00 -2.64
C LEU A 78 11.27 -7.09 -3.49
N LYS A 79 11.20 -7.07 -4.82
CA LYS A 79 12.38 -6.95 -5.70
C LYS A 79 13.08 -5.59 -5.58
N SER A 80 12.39 -4.56 -5.05
CA SER A 80 12.95 -3.23 -4.88
C SER A 80 13.46 -3.02 -3.45
N ASP A 81 14.75 -2.72 -3.30
CA ASP A 81 15.35 -2.36 -2.00
C ASP A 81 14.68 -1.12 -1.40
N THR A 82 14.31 -0.15 -2.23
CA THR A 82 13.58 1.05 -1.81
C THR A 82 12.21 0.68 -1.22
N ALA A 83 11.49 -0.23 -1.85
CA ALA A 83 10.21 -0.71 -1.33
C ALA A 83 10.37 -1.48 -0.02
N ARG A 84 11.39 -2.35 0.09
CA ARG A 84 11.74 -3.06 1.34
C ARG A 84 11.98 -2.07 2.49
N LEU A 85 12.77 -1.02 2.25
CA LEU A 85 13.02 0.03 3.24
C LEU A 85 11.74 0.78 3.62
N MET A 86 10.85 1.03 2.68
CA MET A 86 9.57 1.68 2.96
C MET A 86 8.65 0.79 3.80
N LEU A 87 8.54 -0.49 3.48
CA LEU A 87 7.75 -1.45 4.26
C LEU A 87 8.28 -1.57 5.70
N ALA A 88 9.60 -1.72 5.86
CA ALA A 88 10.22 -1.83 7.17
C ALA A 88 9.98 -0.59 8.05
N ASN A 89 9.96 0.60 7.44
CA ASN A 89 9.75 1.88 8.11
C ASN A 89 8.29 2.37 8.09
N SER A 90 7.36 1.58 7.57
CA SER A 90 5.94 1.93 7.61
C SER A 90 5.41 1.83 9.03
N GLU A 91 4.78 2.89 9.51
CA GLU A 91 4.17 2.95 10.85
C GLU A 91 2.99 1.99 10.97
N PHE A 92 2.24 1.84 9.87
CA PHE A 92 1.04 1.04 9.82
C PHE A 92 1.05 0.11 8.60
N LEU A 93 0.90 -1.19 8.85
CA LEU A 93 0.79 -2.20 7.80
C LEU A 93 -0.42 -3.09 8.06
N ILE A 94 -1.16 -3.39 7.00
CA ILE A 94 -2.23 -4.38 7.03
C ILE A 94 -1.82 -5.51 6.09
N LEU A 95 -1.64 -6.70 6.65
CA LEU A 95 -1.32 -7.92 5.92
C LEU A 95 -2.58 -8.80 5.89
N LEU A 96 -3.13 -8.95 4.70
CA LEU A 96 -4.24 -9.87 4.45
C LEU A 96 -3.70 -11.26 4.09
N ASN A 97 -4.54 -12.15 3.56
CA ASN A 97 -4.11 -13.47 3.11
C ASN A 97 -2.99 -13.37 2.08
N GLN A 98 -1.87 -14.05 2.31
CA GLN A 98 -0.69 -14.03 1.47
C GLN A 98 -0.48 -15.37 0.75
N ALA A 99 0.12 -15.32 -0.44
CA ALA A 99 0.63 -16.50 -1.11
C ALA A 99 1.80 -17.11 -0.31
N THR A 100 2.00 -18.41 -0.42
CA THR A 100 3.04 -19.13 0.34
C THR A 100 4.45 -18.62 0.02
N THR A 101 4.71 -18.25 -1.23
CA THR A 101 6.00 -17.72 -1.69
C THR A 101 6.34 -16.37 -1.06
N ASP A 102 5.36 -15.48 -0.95
CA ASP A 102 5.55 -14.11 -0.47
C ASP A 102 5.66 -14.04 1.06
N ARG A 103 5.02 -14.98 1.72
CA ARG A 103 4.90 -15.07 3.16
C ARG A 103 6.24 -15.12 3.89
N ASP A 104 7.14 -15.98 3.42
CA ASP A 104 8.42 -16.24 4.10
C ASP A 104 9.36 -15.03 3.96
N GLU A 105 9.33 -14.36 2.81
CA GLU A 105 10.08 -13.14 2.59
C GLU A 105 9.55 -11.97 3.42
N LEU A 106 8.23 -11.79 3.49
CA LEU A 106 7.58 -10.82 4.37
C LEU A 106 7.86 -11.11 5.84
N ALA A 107 7.83 -12.38 6.25
CA ALA A 107 8.12 -12.79 7.62
C ALA A 107 9.52 -12.39 8.04
N SER A 108 10.50 -12.63 7.18
CA SER A 108 11.89 -12.23 7.41
C SER A 108 12.04 -10.71 7.49
N LEU A 109 11.45 -9.97 6.54
CA LEU A 109 11.55 -8.51 6.48
C LEU A 109 10.90 -7.82 7.68
N LEU A 110 9.76 -8.33 8.14
CA LEU A 110 8.92 -7.71 9.16
C LEU A 110 9.06 -8.35 10.55
N ASN A 111 9.92 -9.37 10.69
CA ASN A 111 10.11 -10.16 11.90
C ASN A 111 8.81 -10.79 12.42
N ILE A 112 8.04 -11.41 11.51
CA ILE A 112 6.79 -12.11 11.85
C ILE A 112 7.14 -13.52 12.31
N SER A 113 6.66 -13.92 13.48
CA SER A 113 6.87 -15.28 14.00
C SER A 113 6.01 -16.31 13.26
N GLU A 114 6.39 -17.60 13.31
CA GLU A 114 5.63 -18.67 12.69
C GLU A 114 4.18 -18.75 13.19
N ASN A 115 3.96 -18.52 14.48
CA ASN A 115 2.62 -18.48 15.05
C ASN A 115 1.77 -17.33 14.45
N GLN A 116 2.38 -16.19 14.21
CA GLN A 116 1.70 -15.04 13.59
C GLN A 116 1.44 -15.28 12.11
N LEU A 117 2.28 -16.03 11.39
CA LEU A 117 2.08 -16.37 9.99
C LEU A 117 0.77 -17.12 9.74
N SER A 118 0.27 -17.87 10.71
CA SER A 118 -1.02 -18.56 10.61
C SER A 118 -2.21 -17.61 10.37
N TYR A 119 -2.09 -16.34 10.78
CA TYR A 119 -3.14 -15.33 10.61
C TYR A 119 -3.15 -14.66 9.21
N ILE A 120 -2.17 -14.96 8.38
CA ILE A 120 -2.10 -14.47 6.99
C ILE A 120 -1.95 -15.61 5.97
N THR A 121 -2.09 -16.86 6.40
CA THR A 121 -1.95 -18.05 5.56
C THR A 121 -3.26 -18.80 5.49
N ASN A 122 -3.82 -18.95 4.28
CA ASN A 122 -5.08 -19.69 4.06
C ASN A 122 -6.25 -19.19 4.92
N VAL A 123 -6.28 -17.90 5.21
CA VAL A 123 -7.33 -17.28 6.02
C VAL A 123 -8.45 -16.71 5.15
N GLY A 124 -9.65 -16.64 5.72
CA GLY A 124 -10.81 -16.08 5.04
C GLY A 124 -10.70 -14.57 4.81
N ALA A 125 -11.55 -14.05 3.93
CA ALA A 125 -11.64 -12.62 3.67
C ALA A 125 -11.92 -11.82 4.94
N GLY A 126 -11.25 -10.69 5.09
CA GLY A 126 -11.38 -9.81 6.25
C GLY A 126 -10.55 -10.21 7.47
N LYS A 127 -9.72 -11.23 7.35
CA LYS A 127 -8.77 -11.64 8.39
C LYS A 127 -7.34 -11.31 8.01
N GLY A 128 -6.49 -11.08 9.00
CA GLY A 128 -5.09 -10.76 8.75
C GLY A 128 -4.34 -10.29 9.99
N LEU A 129 -3.21 -9.64 9.74
CA LEU A 129 -2.39 -8.99 10.77
C LEU A 129 -2.35 -7.49 10.54
N ILE A 130 -2.42 -6.73 11.61
CA ILE A 130 -2.13 -5.29 11.62
C ILE A 130 -0.86 -5.07 12.40
N ARG A 131 0.10 -4.40 11.78
CA ARG A 131 1.27 -3.85 12.46
C ARG A 131 1.04 -2.37 12.73
N CYS A 132 1.20 -1.95 13.98
CA CYS A 132 1.14 -0.56 14.39
C CYS A 132 2.18 -0.33 15.49
N SER A 133 3.01 0.70 15.35
CA SER A 133 4.06 1.05 16.33
C SER A 133 4.91 -0.16 16.76
N GLY A 134 5.26 -1.05 15.82
CA GLY A 134 6.06 -2.25 16.06
C GLY A 134 5.30 -3.47 16.62
N ASN A 135 4.05 -3.32 17.03
CA ASN A 135 3.22 -4.43 17.49
C ASN A 135 2.44 -5.06 16.34
N LEU A 136 2.46 -6.39 16.26
CA LEU A 136 1.68 -7.18 15.31
C LEU A 136 0.48 -7.79 16.04
N VAL A 137 -0.71 -7.44 15.59
CA VAL A 137 -1.97 -7.88 16.19
C VAL A 137 -2.84 -8.55 15.13
N PRO A 138 -3.34 -9.77 15.35
CA PRO A 138 -4.32 -10.38 14.46
C PRO A 138 -5.65 -9.63 14.53
N PHE A 139 -6.33 -9.56 13.38
CA PHE A 139 -7.65 -8.96 13.30
C PHE A 139 -8.62 -9.80 12.48
N GLU A 140 -9.88 -9.64 12.76
CA GLU A 140 -10.99 -10.14 11.96
C GLU A 140 -12.02 -9.03 11.79
N ASN A 141 -12.29 -8.67 10.54
CA ASN A 141 -13.29 -7.67 10.17
C ASN A 141 -14.36 -8.32 9.29
N SER A 142 -15.46 -8.68 9.91
CA SER A 142 -16.65 -9.18 9.19
C SER A 142 -17.48 -8.00 8.72
N PHE A 143 -17.21 -7.51 7.49
CA PHE A 143 -17.97 -6.40 6.94
C PHE A 143 -19.44 -6.79 6.68
N PRO A 144 -20.44 -6.01 7.19
CA PRO A 144 -21.85 -6.38 7.07
C PRO A 144 -22.32 -6.34 5.61
N LYS A 145 -22.67 -7.50 5.06
CA LYS A 145 -23.09 -7.66 3.65
C LYS A 145 -24.44 -7.02 3.32
N ASN A 146 -25.27 -6.80 4.32
CA ASN A 146 -26.61 -6.20 4.17
C ASN A 146 -26.59 -4.67 4.06
N THR A 147 -25.41 -4.05 4.05
CA THR A 147 -25.30 -2.58 3.98
C THR A 147 -25.27 -2.07 2.54
N LYS A 148 -25.75 -0.84 2.33
CA LYS A 148 -25.65 -0.16 1.04
C LYS A 148 -24.19 0.01 0.60
N LEU A 149 -23.28 0.27 1.55
CA LEU A 149 -21.86 0.42 1.27
C LEU A 149 -21.26 -0.87 0.73
N TYR A 150 -21.58 -2.03 1.32
CA TYR A 150 -21.13 -3.32 0.80
C TYR A 150 -21.57 -3.53 -0.65
N ARG A 151 -22.84 -3.29 -0.96
CA ARG A 151 -23.39 -3.47 -2.32
C ARG A 151 -22.74 -2.56 -3.35
N LEU A 152 -22.33 -1.35 -2.97
CA LEU A 152 -21.65 -0.42 -3.85
C LEU A 152 -20.16 -0.77 -4.07
N MET A 153 -19.53 -1.48 -3.14
CA MET A 153 -18.10 -1.77 -3.18
C MET A 153 -17.77 -3.21 -3.57
N THR A 154 -18.75 -4.13 -3.51
CA THR A 154 -18.51 -5.53 -3.89
C THR A 154 -18.27 -5.65 -5.39
N THR A 155 -17.27 -6.44 -5.76
CA THR A 155 -16.99 -6.81 -7.17
C THR A 155 -17.41 -8.25 -7.46
N LYS A 156 -18.06 -8.92 -6.51
CA LYS A 156 -18.48 -10.31 -6.68
C LYS A 156 -19.75 -10.38 -7.51
N PRO A 157 -19.76 -11.18 -8.60
CA PRO A 157 -20.96 -11.40 -9.38
C PRO A 157 -22.11 -11.92 -8.50
N GLY A 158 -23.30 -11.30 -8.60
CA GLY A 158 -24.50 -11.68 -7.84
C GLY A 158 -24.62 -11.09 -6.43
N GLU A 159 -23.65 -10.32 -5.94
CA GLU A 159 -23.71 -9.60 -4.66
C GLU A 159 -23.95 -8.08 -4.83
N CYS A 160 -24.10 -7.62 -6.08
CA CYS A 160 -24.38 -6.20 -6.42
C CYS A 160 -25.88 -5.89 -6.37
#